data_549639bca5d3522e61e57e1dbcc68b4f
#
_entry.id   549639bca5d3522e61e57e1dbcc68b4f
#
_cell.length_a   1.000
_cell.length_b   1.000
_cell.length_c   1.000
_cell.angle_alpha   90.00
_cell.angle_beta   90.00
_cell.angle_gamma   90.00
#
_symmetry.space_group_name_H-M   'P 1'
#
loop_
_entity.id
_entity.type
_entity.pdbx_description
1 polymer ?
#
loop_
_entity_poly.entity_id
_entity_poly.type
_entity_poly.pdbx_seq_one_letter_code
_entity_poly.pdbx_strand_id
1 'polypeptide(L)'
;MAGKTKAKLKSALTGYGFILPTFVFLIWFMYYPVYQALNGAFTDWDGFNAPNYIGLDNFVRMFDDEALRQSVVNALIWVVLSIVLAVIPPFFVAELIFHLKNERAQYLYRTLFVVPIVIPGIVTILLWRFLYQGDGALNQLLDLVGLGSLKQLWLGDPNIALYSIILMGFPWISAFNVLIFYSGLQCISS
;
A
#
# COMPACT_ATOMS: atom_id res chain seq x y z
N MET A 1 -38.98 25.14 26.10
CA MET A 1 -37.64 25.16 25.44
C MET A 1 -36.56 24.34 26.18
N ALA A 2 -36.53 24.37 27.50
CA ALA A 2 -35.50 23.61 28.32
C ALA A 2 -35.46 22.09 28.13
N GLY A 3 -36.57 21.39 27.83
CA GLY A 3 -36.61 19.95 27.63
C GLY A 3 -35.89 19.47 26.35
N LYS A 4 -36.01 20.23 25.24
CA LYS A 4 -35.34 19.92 23.99
C LYS A 4 -33.81 20.08 24.08
N THR A 5 -33.34 21.04 24.86
CA THR A 5 -31.90 21.29 25.08
C THR A 5 -31.28 20.16 25.93
N LYS A 6 -31.96 19.70 26.98
CA LYS A 6 -31.51 18.55 27.81
C LYS A 6 -31.47 17.25 27.03
N ALA A 7 -32.45 16.98 26.15
CA ALA A 7 -32.46 15.79 25.30
C ALA A 7 -31.31 15.82 24.29
N LYS A 8 -31.01 16.94 23.64
CA LYS A 8 -29.86 17.11 22.74
C LYS A 8 -28.53 16.92 23.47
N LEU A 9 -28.38 17.47 24.67
CA LEU A 9 -27.18 17.32 25.48
C LEU A 9 -26.95 15.86 25.88
N LYS A 10 -28.00 15.17 26.31
CA LYS A 10 -27.93 13.74 26.66
C LYS A 10 -27.54 12.89 25.45
N SER A 11 -28.12 13.13 24.28
CA SER A 11 -27.77 12.44 23.04
C SER A 11 -26.32 12.71 22.64
N ALA A 12 -25.83 13.94 22.74
CA ALA A 12 -24.43 14.28 22.46
C ALA A 12 -23.47 13.60 23.44
N LEU A 13 -23.76 13.61 24.75
CA LEU A 13 -22.95 12.92 25.77
C LEU A 13 -22.90 11.41 25.54
N THR A 14 -24.01 10.80 25.15
CA THR A 14 -24.03 9.38 24.79
C THR A 14 -23.15 9.13 23.56
N GLY A 15 -23.24 9.97 22.52
CA GLY A 15 -22.39 9.88 21.34
C GLY A 15 -20.90 10.00 21.68
N TYR A 16 -20.52 11.01 22.47
CA TYR A 16 -19.14 11.15 22.95
C TYR A 16 -18.67 9.97 23.78
N GLY A 17 -19.54 9.39 24.62
CA GLY A 17 -19.23 8.20 25.41
C GLY A 17 -18.87 7.00 24.53
N PHE A 18 -19.53 6.82 23.37
CA PHE A 18 -19.22 5.73 22.45
C PHE A 18 -17.90 5.94 21.69
N ILE A 19 -17.55 7.16 21.35
CA ILE A 19 -16.29 7.43 20.60
C ILE A 19 -15.08 7.64 21.50
N LEU A 20 -15.28 7.93 22.79
CA LEU A 20 -14.21 8.18 23.76
C LEU A 20 -13.16 7.06 23.83
N PRO A 21 -13.51 5.76 23.91
CA PRO A 21 -12.52 4.70 23.90
C PRO A 21 -11.62 4.74 22.67
N THR A 22 -12.19 4.97 21.49
CA THR A 22 -11.43 5.09 20.23
C THR A 22 -10.45 6.25 20.31
N PHE A 23 -10.86 7.42 20.80
CA PHE A 23 -9.97 8.58 20.97
C PHE A 23 -8.84 8.30 21.96
N VAL A 24 -9.13 7.61 23.08
CA VAL A 24 -8.09 7.22 24.05
C VAL A 24 -7.03 6.35 23.38
N PHE A 25 -7.44 5.32 22.62
CA PHE A 25 -6.51 4.46 21.89
C PHE A 25 -5.72 5.23 20.81
N LEU A 26 -6.37 6.11 20.06
CA LEU A 26 -5.69 6.94 19.06
C LEU A 26 -4.64 7.86 19.70
N ILE A 27 -4.99 8.53 20.81
CA ILE A 27 -4.05 9.42 21.51
C ILE A 27 -2.87 8.60 22.03
N TRP A 28 -3.10 7.46 22.67
CA TRP A 28 -2.06 6.68 23.32
C TRP A 28 -1.16 5.93 22.33
N PHE A 29 -1.73 5.32 21.29
CA PHE A 29 -0.98 4.45 20.39
C PHE A 29 -0.58 5.10 19.07
N MET A 30 -1.18 6.22 18.70
CA MET A 30 -0.86 6.93 17.47
C MET A 30 -0.24 8.31 17.75
N TYR A 31 -0.94 9.19 18.45
CA TYR A 31 -0.45 10.56 18.62
C TYR A 31 0.70 10.68 19.62
N TYR A 32 0.71 9.91 20.69
CA TYR A 32 1.80 9.96 21.67
C TYR A 32 3.17 9.51 21.09
N PRO A 33 3.26 8.37 20.34
CA PRO A 33 4.51 8.02 19.63
C PRO A 33 4.93 9.05 18.58
N VAL A 34 3.98 9.66 17.86
CA VAL A 34 4.30 10.75 16.91
C VAL A 34 4.90 11.95 17.64
N TYR A 35 4.30 12.35 18.78
CA TYR A 35 4.86 13.42 19.61
C TYR A 35 6.27 13.08 20.12
N GLN A 36 6.52 11.86 20.59
CA GLN A 36 7.84 11.41 20.99
C GLN A 36 8.85 11.43 19.83
N ALA A 37 8.44 10.98 18.64
CA ALA A 37 9.28 11.02 17.45
C ALA A 37 9.65 12.45 17.06
N LEU A 38 8.70 13.38 17.12
CA LEU A 38 8.94 14.79 16.86
C LEU A 38 9.91 15.41 17.88
N ASN A 39 9.77 15.12 19.17
CA ASN A 39 10.71 15.57 20.19
C ASN A 39 12.09 14.93 19.99
N GLY A 40 12.14 13.62 19.72
CA GLY A 40 13.37 12.89 19.46
C GLY A 40 14.16 13.42 18.26
N ALA A 41 13.47 13.96 17.25
CA ALA A 41 14.11 14.55 16.07
C ALA A 41 15.07 15.72 16.41
N PHE A 42 14.88 16.38 17.55
CA PHE A 42 15.70 17.48 18.02
C PHE A 42 16.72 17.07 19.10
N THR A 43 16.89 15.77 19.35
CA THR A 43 17.78 15.23 20.38
C THR A 43 18.74 14.19 19.78
N ASP A 44 19.81 13.89 20.51
CA ASP A 44 20.75 12.80 20.22
C ASP A 44 20.35 11.46 20.83
N TRP A 45 19.05 11.28 21.11
CA TRP A 45 18.56 10.10 21.81
C TRP A 45 18.81 8.80 21.04
N ASP A 46 19.53 7.89 21.69
CA ASP A 46 19.88 6.56 21.18
C ASP A 46 18.92 5.44 21.62
N GLY A 47 17.84 5.79 22.32
CA GLY A 47 16.87 4.83 22.86
C GLY A 47 17.15 4.36 24.29
N PHE A 48 18.34 4.60 24.85
CA PHE A 48 18.78 4.10 26.15
C PHE A 48 19.19 5.20 27.12
N ASN A 49 19.94 6.18 26.67
CA ASN A 49 20.47 7.26 27.48
C ASN A 49 19.50 8.44 27.58
N ALA A 50 19.76 9.35 28.53
CA ALA A 50 19.00 10.59 28.62
C ALA A 50 19.27 11.44 27.37
N PRO A 51 18.19 11.93 26.68
CA PRO A 51 18.33 12.73 25.47
C PRO A 51 18.91 14.10 25.77
N ASN A 52 19.92 14.54 25.00
CA ASN A 52 20.39 15.93 25.02
C ASN A 52 19.75 16.65 23.80
N TYR A 53 19.40 17.91 24.00
CA TYR A 53 18.86 18.72 22.91
C TYR A 53 20.00 19.19 22.00
N ILE A 54 19.92 18.82 20.70
CA ILE A 54 20.91 19.15 19.67
C ILE A 54 20.36 20.05 18.56
N GLY A 55 19.13 20.57 18.72
CA GLY A 55 18.53 21.46 17.75
C GLY A 55 18.26 20.77 16.39
N LEU A 56 18.81 21.32 15.30
CA LEU A 56 18.59 20.85 13.94
C LEU A 56 19.69 19.92 13.40
N ASP A 57 20.64 19.50 14.23
CA ASP A 57 21.79 18.71 13.77
C ASP A 57 21.39 17.40 13.09
N ASN A 58 20.34 16.74 13.55
CA ASN A 58 19.81 15.54 12.89
C ASN A 58 19.32 15.85 11.46
N PHE A 59 18.69 17.00 11.27
CA PHE A 59 18.21 17.41 9.94
C PHE A 59 19.36 17.77 9.00
N VAL A 60 20.43 18.37 9.53
CA VAL A 60 21.65 18.64 8.73
C VAL A 60 22.30 17.31 8.30
N ARG A 61 22.52 16.38 9.24
CA ARG A 61 23.05 15.03 8.91
C ARG A 61 22.22 14.27 7.90
N MET A 62 20.92 14.47 7.92
CA MET A 62 19.98 13.83 6.98
C MET A 62 20.29 14.17 5.52
N PHE A 63 20.76 15.40 5.23
CA PHE A 63 21.12 15.80 3.86
C PHE A 63 22.43 15.16 3.36
N ASP A 64 23.31 14.78 4.28
CA ASP A 64 24.59 14.13 3.97
C ASP A 64 24.46 12.59 3.98
N ASP A 65 23.30 12.05 4.38
CA ASP A 65 23.04 10.61 4.44
C ASP A 65 22.69 10.04 3.04
N GLU A 66 23.67 9.36 2.46
CA GLU A 66 23.53 8.68 1.15
C GLU A 66 22.43 7.62 1.16
N ALA A 67 22.30 6.86 2.27
CA ALA A 67 21.29 5.81 2.39
C ALA A 67 19.87 6.41 2.41
N LEU A 68 19.70 7.52 3.11
CA LEU A 68 18.44 8.25 3.12
C LEU A 68 18.10 8.81 1.72
N ARG A 69 19.07 9.44 1.05
CA ARG A 69 18.88 9.95 -0.32
C ARG A 69 18.45 8.84 -1.27
N GLN A 70 19.12 7.69 -1.24
CA GLN A 70 18.75 6.54 -2.05
C GLN A 70 17.35 6.02 -1.70
N SER A 71 17.00 6.00 -0.41
CA SER A 71 15.68 5.57 0.06
C SER A 71 14.57 6.49 -0.45
N VAL A 72 14.78 7.81 -0.46
CA VAL A 72 13.83 8.78 -1.03
C VAL A 72 13.65 8.56 -2.53
N VAL A 73 14.73 8.36 -3.28
CA VAL A 73 14.66 8.05 -4.71
C VAL A 73 13.88 6.76 -4.96
N ASN A 74 14.19 5.70 -4.22
CA ASN A 74 13.49 4.43 -4.31
C ASN A 74 11.99 4.58 -3.99
N ALA A 75 11.65 5.36 -2.96
CA ALA A 75 10.27 5.65 -2.60
C ALA A 75 9.52 6.41 -3.71
N LEU A 76 10.15 7.39 -4.35
CA LEU A 76 9.56 8.12 -5.46
C LEU A 76 9.33 7.20 -6.67
N ILE A 77 10.31 6.38 -7.04
CA ILE A 77 10.16 5.38 -8.12
C ILE A 77 8.99 4.42 -7.78
N TRP A 78 8.97 3.91 -6.55
CA TRP A 78 7.90 3.03 -6.09
C TRP A 78 6.52 3.69 -6.21
N VAL A 79 6.36 4.93 -5.71
CA VAL A 79 5.08 5.65 -5.74
C VAL A 79 4.61 5.86 -7.17
N VAL A 80 5.48 6.37 -8.04
CA VAL A 80 5.11 6.66 -9.44
C VAL A 80 4.69 5.38 -10.16
N LEU A 81 5.51 4.33 -10.09
CA LEU A 81 5.20 3.08 -10.78
C LEU A 81 3.97 2.37 -10.17
N SER A 82 3.82 2.41 -8.85
CA SER A 82 2.64 1.82 -8.19
C SER A 82 1.35 2.52 -8.57
N ILE A 83 1.34 3.85 -8.73
CA ILE A 83 0.17 4.59 -9.20
C ILE A 83 -0.18 4.16 -10.64
N VAL A 84 0.81 4.11 -11.52
CA VAL A 84 0.60 3.66 -12.91
C VAL A 84 0.00 2.26 -12.95
N LEU A 85 0.57 1.32 -12.19
CA LEU A 85 0.12 -0.07 -12.13
C LEU A 85 -1.24 -0.23 -11.42
N ALA A 86 -1.56 0.64 -10.47
CA ALA A 86 -2.86 0.61 -9.79
C ALA A 86 -4.00 1.18 -10.64
N VAL A 87 -3.69 2.03 -11.61
CA VAL A 87 -4.70 2.72 -12.44
C VAL A 87 -4.84 2.04 -13.80
N ILE A 88 -3.75 1.89 -14.54
CA ILE A 88 -3.81 1.52 -15.97
C ILE A 88 -4.36 0.11 -16.18
N PRO A 89 -3.79 -0.98 -15.61
CA PRO A 89 -4.30 -2.32 -15.87
C PRO A 89 -5.75 -2.52 -15.39
N PRO A 90 -6.14 -2.10 -14.17
CA PRO A 90 -7.53 -2.25 -13.72
C PRO A 90 -8.53 -1.44 -14.55
N PHE A 91 -8.14 -0.23 -15.02
CA PHE A 91 -8.97 0.59 -15.88
C PHE A 91 -9.28 -0.13 -17.22
N PHE A 92 -8.24 -0.66 -17.89
CA PHE A 92 -8.45 -1.40 -19.13
C PHE A 92 -9.32 -2.63 -18.92
N VAL A 93 -9.16 -3.36 -17.82
CA VAL A 93 -10.02 -4.51 -17.51
C VAL A 93 -11.47 -4.08 -17.27
N ALA A 94 -11.68 -3.00 -16.52
CA ALA A 94 -13.02 -2.46 -16.27
C ALA A 94 -13.70 -2.04 -17.58
N GLU A 95 -12.96 -1.38 -18.48
CA GLU A 95 -13.42 -0.95 -19.81
C GLU A 95 -13.79 -2.15 -20.69
N LEU A 96 -12.96 -3.19 -20.71
CA LEU A 96 -13.26 -4.43 -21.43
C LEU A 96 -14.53 -5.11 -20.91
N ILE A 97 -14.70 -5.18 -19.58
CA ILE A 97 -15.90 -5.78 -18.98
C ILE A 97 -17.14 -4.93 -19.30
N PHE A 98 -17.01 -3.60 -19.24
CA PHE A 98 -18.10 -2.67 -19.49
C PHE A 98 -18.67 -2.79 -20.92
N HIS A 99 -17.82 -3.01 -21.91
CA HIS A 99 -18.22 -3.16 -23.31
C HIS A 99 -18.73 -4.57 -23.70
N LEU A 100 -18.74 -5.51 -22.77
CA LEU A 100 -19.36 -6.82 -23.05
C LEU A 100 -20.84 -6.65 -23.27
N LYS A 101 -21.38 -7.18 -24.37
CA LYS A 101 -22.81 -7.13 -24.70
C LYS A 101 -23.69 -8.04 -23.83
N ASN A 102 -23.07 -9.03 -23.18
CA ASN A 102 -23.78 -10.03 -22.39
C ASN A 102 -23.66 -9.72 -20.89
N GLU A 103 -24.76 -9.33 -20.28
CA GLU A 103 -24.82 -9.01 -18.84
C GLU A 103 -24.39 -10.18 -17.93
N ARG A 104 -24.65 -11.42 -18.31
CA ARG A 104 -24.21 -12.60 -17.57
C ARG A 104 -22.69 -12.73 -17.61
N ALA A 105 -22.07 -12.42 -18.76
CA ALA A 105 -20.63 -12.42 -18.90
C ALA A 105 -20.01 -11.27 -18.06
N GLN A 106 -20.59 -10.07 -18.08
CA GLN A 106 -20.16 -8.97 -17.22
C GLN A 106 -20.20 -9.36 -15.73
N TYR A 107 -21.30 -9.97 -15.29
CA TYR A 107 -21.44 -10.43 -13.92
C TYR A 107 -20.39 -11.50 -13.56
N LEU A 108 -20.20 -12.48 -14.44
CA LEU A 108 -19.24 -13.56 -14.25
C LEU A 108 -17.80 -13.01 -14.10
N TYR A 109 -17.37 -12.15 -15.03
CA TYR A 109 -16.00 -11.58 -14.97
C TYR A 109 -15.80 -10.73 -13.71
N ARG A 110 -16.76 -9.87 -13.35
CA ARG A 110 -16.68 -9.11 -12.08
C ARG A 110 -16.53 -10.03 -10.87
N THR A 111 -17.30 -11.11 -10.83
CA THR A 111 -17.23 -12.08 -9.72
C THR A 111 -15.87 -12.80 -9.70
N LEU A 112 -15.36 -13.21 -10.86
CA LEU A 112 -14.05 -13.87 -10.95
C LEU A 112 -12.91 -12.98 -10.48
N PHE A 113 -12.95 -11.67 -10.75
CA PHE A 113 -11.95 -10.72 -10.25
C PHE A 113 -12.03 -10.50 -8.73
N VAL A 114 -13.20 -10.72 -8.12
CA VAL A 114 -13.36 -10.60 -6.65
C VAL A 114 -12.79 -11.81 -5.90
N VAL A 115 -12.81 -13.00 -6.50
CA VAL A 115 -12.34 -14.24 -5.86
C VAL A 115 -10.94 -14.12 -5.25
N PRO A 116 -9.91 -13.53 -5.92
CA PRO A 116 -8.58 -13.39 -5.35
C PRO A 116 -8.49 -12.50 -4.11
N ILE A 117 -9.48 -11.65 -3.81
CA ILE A 117 -9.48 -10.79 -2.61
C ILE A 117 -9.42 -11.63 -1.32
N VAL A 118 -9.95 -12.85 -1.36
CA VAL A 118 -9.97 -13.75 -0.19
C VAL A 118 -8.57 -14.26 0.17
N ILE A 119 -7.61 -14.19 -0.78
CA ILE A 119 -6.25 -14.67 -0.55
C ILE A 119 -5.51 -13.67 0.36
N PRO A 120 -5.04 -14.08 1.56
CA PRO A 120 -4.27 -13.22 2.43
C PRO A 120 -3.01 -12.70 1.72
N GLY A 121 -2.70 -11.41 1.85
CA GLY A 121 -1.56 -10.80 1.16
C GLY A 121 -0.22 -11.48 1.46
N ILE A 122 -0.05 -12.04 2.67
CA ILE A 122 1.16 -12.79 3.01
C ILE A 122 1.37 -14.02 2.12
N VAL A 123 0.30 -14.70 1.72
CA VAL A 123 0.40 -15.86 0.81
C VAL A 123 0.93 -15.42 -0.55
N THR A 124 0.44 -14.30 -1.07
CA THR A 124 0.93 -13.72 -2.33
C THR A 124 2.41 -13.36 -2.24
N ILE A 125 2.84 -12.73 -1.15
CA ILE A 125 4.26 -12.38 -0.93
C ILE A 125 5.14 -13.64 -0.89
N LEU A 126 4.73 -14.67 -0.15
CA LEU A 126 5.48 -15.93 -0.06
C LEU A 126 5.57 -16.64 -1.40
N LEU A 127 4.49 -16.63 -2.19
CA LEU A 127 4.47 -17.21 -3.52
C LEU A 127 5.45 -16.49 -4.46
N TRP A 128 5.43 -15.16 -4.49
CA TRP A 128 6.38 -14.39 -5.30
C TRP A 128 7.83 -14.58 -4.82
N ARG A 129 8.07 -14.65 -3.51
CA ARG A 129 9.39 -14.96 -2.97
C ARG A 129 9.88 -16.33 -3.45
N PHE A 130 9.01 -17.34 -3.50
CA PHE A 130 9.34 -18.65 -4.04
C PHE A 130 9.64 -18.60 -5.55
N LEU A 131 8.85 -17.88 -6.34
CA LEU A 131 9.07 -17.70 -7.78
C LEU A 131 10.41 -17.01 -8.09
N TYR A 132 10.85 -16.10 -7.23
CA TYR A 132 12.05 -15.27 -7.38
C TYR A 132 13.32 -15.90 -6.80
N GLN A 133 13.28 -17.13 -6.32
CA GLN A 133 14.50 -17.85 -5.92
C GLN A 133 15.45 -18.04 -7.12
N GLY A 134 16.75 -18.21 -6.85
CA GLY A 134 17.74 -18.40 -7.92
C GLY A 134 17.44 -19.61 -8.82
N ASP A 135 16.90 -20.66 -8.24
CA ASP A 135 16.37 -21.87 -8.90
C ASP A 135 14.83 -21.88 -8.97
N GLY A 136 14.19 -20.73 -8.73
CA GLY A 136 12.75 -20.57 -8.74
C GLY A 136 12.13 -20.71 -10.12
N ALA A 137 10.79 -20.86 -10.12
CA ALA A 137 10.04 -21.15 -11.34
C ALA A 137 10.21 -20.08 -12.43
N LEU A 138 10.44 -18.80 -12.06
CA LEU A 138 10.66 -17.74 -13.04
C LEU A 138 11.97 -17.95 -13.81
N ASN A 139 13.07 -18.26 -13.12
CA ASN A 139 14.35 -18.56 -13.76
C ASN A 139 14.31 -19.86 -14.57
N GLN A 140 13.57 -20.87 -14.09
CA GLN A 140 13.35 -22.11 -14.85
C GLN A 140 12.54 -21.86 -16.14
N LEU A 141 11.51 -21.01 -16.07
CA LEU A 141 10.74 -20.63 -17.25
C LEU A 141 11.61 -19.90 -18.28
N LEU A 142 12.48 -18.99 -17.84
CA LEU A 142 13.44 -18.31 -18.72
C LEU A 142 14.37 -19.31 -19.43
N ASP A 143 14.83 -20.33 -18.75
CA ASP A 143 15.63 -21.41 -19.38
C ASP A 143 14.81 -22.16 -20.42
N LEU A 144 13.59 -22.55 -20.10
CA LEU A 144 12.73 -23.34 -21.00
C LEU A 144 12.41 -22.60 -22.31
N VAL A 145 12.28 -21.27 -22.26
CA VAL A 145 12.00 -20.46 -23.45
C VAL A 145 13.29 -19.95 -24.16
N GLY A 146 14.46 -20.43 -23.73
CA GLY A 146 15.75 -20.04 -24.33
C GLY A 146 16.28 -18.67 -23.91
N LEU A 147 15.71 -18.06 -22.88
CA LEU A 147 16.09 -16.76 -22.34
C LEU A 147 16.94 -16.89 -21.05
N GLY A 148 17.71 -17.96 -20.92
CA GLY A 148 18.54 -18.23 -19.74
C GLY A 148 19.55 -17.12 -19.39
N SER A 149 19.96 -16.30 -20.36
CA SER A 149 20.81 -15.12 -20.13
C SER A 149 20.13 -13.99 -19.32
N LEU A 150 18.79 -14.03 -19.20
CA LEU A 150 18.02 -13.06 -18.42
C LEU A 150 17.73 -13.52 -16.99
N LYS A 151 18.25 -14.68 -16.59
CA LYS A 151 18.12 -15.13 -15.20
C LYS A 151 18.82 -14.17 -14.25
N GLN A 152 18.18 -13.90 -13.12
CA GLN A 152 18.65 -12.94 -12.15
C GLN A 152 18.49 -13.46 -10.72
N LEU A 153 19.21 -12.84 -9.80
CA LEU A 153 18.93 -12.90 -8.37
C LEU A 153 17.92 -11.81 -8.02
N TRP A 154 16.68 -12.03 -8.40
CA TRP A 154 15.58 -11.03 -8.41
C TRP A 154 15.46 -10.17 -7.15
N LEU A 155 15.70 -10.75 -5.97
CA LEU A 155 15.65 -10.04 -4.68
C LEU A 155 17.03 -9.87 -4.04
N GLY A 156 18.08 -10.44 -4.63
CA GLY A 156 19.45 -10.41 -4.10
C GLY A 156 20.35 -9.38 -4.77
N ASP A 157 19.97 -8.85 -5.93
CA ASP A 157 20.71 -7.79 -6.61
C ASP A 157 20.12 -6.42 -6.30
N PRO A 158 20.88 -5.51 -5.65
CA PRO A 158 20.40 -4.17 -5.30
C PRO A 158 19.89 -3.35 -6.50
N ASN A 159 20.40 -3.59 -7.70
CA ASN A 159 20.04 -2.82 -8.89
C ASN A 159 18.67 -3.19 -9.45
N ILE A 160 18.20 -4.42 -9.20
CA ILE A 160 16.94 -4.92 -9.74
C ILE A 160 15.89 -5.24 -8.68
N ALA A 161 16.30 -5.38 -7.40
CA ALA A 161 15.39 -5.78 -6.32
C ALA A 161 14.16 -4.88 -6.21
N LEU A 162 14.31 -3.55 -6.32
CA LEU A 162 13.19 -2.61 -6.29
C LEU A 162 12.19 -2.90 -7.40
N TYR A 163 12.65 -3.07 -8.63
CA TYR A 163 11.80 -3.35 -9.79
C TYR A 163 11.16 -4.73 -9.69
N SER A 164 11.89 -5.72 -9.18
CA SER A 164 11.36 -7.06 -8.92
C SER A 164 10.21 -7.01 -7.92
N ILE A 165 10.32 -6.21 -6.85
CA ILE A 165 9.24 -6.01 -5.88
C ILE A 165 8.05 -5.29 -6.51
N ILE A 166 8.27 -4.30 -7.37
CA ILE A 166 7.20 -3.60 -8.09
C ILE A 166 6.49 -4.55 -9.06
N LEU A 167 7.23 -5.48 -9.67
CA LEU A 167 6.67 -6.51 -10.55
C LEU A 167 5.88 -7.58 -9.80
N MET A 168 6.04 -7.72 -8.47
CA MET A 168 5.17 -8.59 -7.68
C MET A 168 3.70 -8.19 -7.85
N GLY A 169 2.84 -9.19 -7.97
CA GLY A 169 1.41 -8.93 -8.18
C GLY A 169 0.99 -8.82 -9.64
N PHE A 170 1.93 -9.08 -10.59
CA PHE A 170 1.54 -9.21 -12.01
C PHE A 170 0.32 -10.16 -12.14
N PRO A 171 -0.67 -9.81 -12.96
CA PRO A 171 -0.75 -8.73 -13.92
C PRO A 171 -1.27 -7.37 -13.37
N TRP A 172 -1.13 -7.09 -12.08
CA TRP A 172 -1.52 -5.85 -11.36
C TRP A 172 -3.00 -5.49 -11.49
N ILE A 173 -3.86 -6.49 -11.58
CA ILE A 173 -5.30 -6.31 -11.71
C ILE A 173 -5.91 -6.39 -10.31
N SER A 174 -5.95 -5.25 -9.62
CA SER A 174 -6.66 -5.12 -8.35
C SER A 174 -8.17 -5.20 -8.60
N ALA A 175 -8.81 -6.22 -8.06
CA ALA A 175 -10.26 -6.39 -8.16
C ALA A 175 -11.01 -5.17 -7.60
N PHE A 176 -10.53 -4.58 -6.51
CA PHE A 176 -11.14 -3.38 -5.92
C PHE A 176 -11.10 -2.19 -6.90
N ASN A 177 -9.95 -1.96 -7.54
CA ASN A 177 -9.80 -0.87 -8.51
C ASN A 177 -10.64 -1.14 -9.78
N VAL A 178 -10.71 -2.39 -10.25
CA VAL A 178 -11.59 -2.76 -11.38
C VAL A 178 -13.05 -2.44 -11.08
N LEU A 179 -13.53 -2.77 -9.87
CA LEU A 179 -14.92 -2.48 -9.48
C LEU A 179 -15.18 -0.98 -9.36
N ILE A 180 -14.24 -0.20 -8.84
CA ILE A 180 -14.37 1.27 -8.78
C ILE A 180 -14.48 1.86 -10.17
N PHE A 181 -13.56 1.52 -11.09
CA PHE A 181 -13.58 2.02 -12.46
C PHE A 181 -14.84 1.58 -13.20
N TYR A 182 -15.24 0.31 -13.08
CA TYR A 182 -16.46 -0.19 -13.67
C TYR A 182 -17.70 0.58 -13.19
N SER A 183 -17.81 0.82 -11.88
CA SER A 183 -18.93 1.59 -11.33
C SER A 183 -18.92 3.05 -11.82
N GLY A 184 -17.74 3.66 -11.96
CA GLY A 184 -17.60 4.99 -12.54
C GLY A 184 -18.09 5.05 -14.00
N LEU A 185 -17.71 4.06 -14.83
CA LEU A 185 -18.16 3.97 -16.22
C LEU A 185 -19.69 3.84 -16.33
N GLN A 186 -20.32 3.06 -15.44
CA GLN A 186 -21.79 2.96 -15.39
C GLN A 186 -22.47 4.30 -15.08
N CYS A 187 -21.89 5.11 -14.20
CA CYS A 187 -22.46 6.43 -13.85
C CYS A 187 -22.38 7.44 -15.02
N ILE A 188 -21.44 7.30 -15.95
CA ILE A 188 -21.28 8.21 -17.08
C ILE A 188 -22.24 7.82 -18.23
N SER A 189 -22.58 6.53 -18.34
CA SER A 189 -23.41 6.00 -19.43
C SER A 189 -24.92 6.06 -19.14
N SER A 190 -25.32 6.42 -17.93
CA SER A 190 -26.71 6.61 -17.50
C SER A 190 -27.13 8.08 -17.64
#